data_6b739cf93d652a78113c51cdd1458d5c
#
_entry.id   6b739cf93d652a78113c51cdd1458d5c
#
_cell.length_a   1.000
_cell.length_b   1.000
_cell.length_c   1.000
_cell.angle_alpha   90.00
_cell.angle_beta   90.00
_cell.angle_gamma   90.00
#
_symmetry.space_group_name_H-M   'P 1'
#
loop_
_entity.id
_entity.type
_entity.pdbx_description
1 polymer ?
#
loop_
_entity_poly.entity_id
_entity_poly.type
_entity_poly.pdbx_seq_one_letter_code
_entity_poly.pdbx_strand_id
1 'polypeptide(L)'
;MMDLSNLLPSVIDIARASGQVILDIYQHGQFEKQVKNDNTPVTSADLAAHKLVVERLTELTPDIPVLSEEDAGIPLSERRQWQRYWLVDPLDGTQEFIAGSGDFATIIALVADNQPVMGVVYAPISGVAYYAYHGKGAWKITPEGETVRISTHKHELPTQSIAVAISRRQDIQAITNRLDPSLNYDLVPLGSAALKSCLVAEGAVDCYLRLGPTGEWDTAATQCIVEEAGGRILNTHLTPLSYNERDTLENPNFITLGDESLPWSTILTPDNRMMEV
;
A
#
# COMPACT_ATOMS: atom_id res chain seq x y z
N MET A 1 26.78 -4.23 -2.15
CA MET A 1 25.31 -4.37 -2.16
C MET A 1 24.83 -4.15 -0.74
N MET A 2 23.84 -3.29 -0.51
CA MET A 2 23.28 -3.02 0.83
C MET A 2 22.61 -4.29 1.34
N ASP A 3 22.90 -4.68 2.58
CA ASP A 3 22.23 -5.81 3.20
C ASP A 3 20.89 -5.35 3.77
N LEU A 4 19.80 -5.63 3.06
CA LEU A 4 18.44 -5.25 3.45
C LEU A 4 18.02 -5.88 4.77
N SER A 5 18.58 -7.05 5.12
CA SER A 5 18.25 -7.74 6.38
C SER A 5 18.69 -6.96 7.62
N ASN A 6 19.74 -6.16 7.50
CA ASN A 6 20.24 -5.32 8.58
C ASN A 6 19.42 -4.03 8.78
N LEU A 7 18.74 -3.56 7.73
CA LEU A 7 17.89 -2.35 7.80
C LEU A 7 16.49 -2.66 8.32
N LEU A 8 15.95 -3.81 7.95
CA LEU A 8 14.55 -4.15 8.20
C LEU A 8 14.10 -3.98 9.66
N PRO A 9 14.84 -4.42 10.70
CA PRO A 9 14.41 -4.22 12.07
C PRO A 9 14.22 -2.76 12.43
N SER A 10 15.15 -1.89 12.03
CA SER A 10 15.07 -0.45 12.26
C SER A 10 13.89 0.19 11.53
N VAL A 11 13.59 -0.26 10.31
CA VAL A 11 12.44 0.26 9.52
C VAL A 11 11.12 -0.16 10.17
N ILE A 12 11.00 -1.38 10.68
CA ILE A 12 9.83 -1.83 11.44
C ILE A 12 9.65 -0.99 12.71
N ASP A 13 10.74 -0.70 13.42
CA ASP A 13 10.68 0.12 14.63
C ASP A 13 10.31 1.58 14.31
N ILE A 14 10.75 2.13 13.18
CA ILE A 14 10.33 3.45 12.70
C ILE A 14 8.83 3.46 12.41
N ALA A 15 8.32 2.46 11.68
CA ALA A 15 6.89 2.35 11.37
C ALA A 15 6.03 2.22 12.66
N ARG A 16 6.48 1.45 13.64
CA ARG A 16 5.83 1.34 14.96
C ARG A 16 5.84 2.65 15.73
N ALA A 17 6.97 3.35 15.73
CA ALA A 17 7.08 4.65 16.41
C ALA A 17 6.18 5.71 15.74
N SER A 18 6.09 5.71 14.42
CA SER A 18 5.12 6.52 13.67
C SER A 18 3.69 6.18 14.07
N GLY A 19 3.35 4.90 14.07
CA GLY A 19 2.04 4.43 14.49
C GLY A 19 1.68 4.83 15.92
N GLN A 20 2.64 4.85 16.85
CA GLN A 20 2.40 5.32 18.22
C GLN A 20 2.07 6.82 18.26
N VAL A 21 2.76 7.65 17.49
CA VAL A 21 2.44 9.09 17.36
C VAL A 21 1.03 9.30 16.83
N ILE A 22 0.64 8.52 15.81
CA ILE A 22 -0.71 8.54 15.25
C ILE A 22 -1.74 8.13 16.30
N LEU A 23 -1.50 7.05 17.04
CA LEU A 23 -2.40 6.56 18.09
C LEU A 23 -2.59 7.57 19.20
N ASP A 24 -1.53 8.23 19.65
CA ASP A 24 -1.60 9.23 20.70
C ASP A 24 -2.54 10.38 20.30
N ILE A 25 -2.45 10.85 19.06
CA ILE A 25 -3.33 11.89 18.52
C ILE A 25 -4.77 11.35 18.33
N TYR A 26 -4.91 10.15 17.80
CA TYR A 26 -6.20 9.50 17.57
C TYR A 26 -7.00 9.33 18.87
N GLN A 27 -6.36 8.85 19.93
CA GLN A 27 -6.99 8.60 21.22
C GLN A 27 -7.37 9.89 21.96
N HIS A 28 -6.58 10.95 21.80
CA HIS A 28 -6.91 12.26 22.39
C HIS A 28 -8.08 12.95 21.68
N GLY A 29 -8.42 12.53 20.44
CA GLY A 29 -9.55 13.05 19.67
C GLY A 29 -9.43 14.54 19.30
N GLN A 30 -8.27 15.14 19.50
CA GLN A 30 -7.98 16.54 19.17
C GLN A 30 -6.89 16.58 18.11
N PHE A 31 -7.31 16.79 16.87
CA PHE A 31 -6.40 16.96 15.74
C PHE A 31 -6.88 18.12 14.85
N GLU A 32 -5.93 18.81 14.28
CA GLU A 32 -6.21 19.80 13.25
C GLU A 32 -6.40 19.09 11.91
N LYS A 33 -7.39 19.55 11.16
CA LYS A 33 -7.68 19.08 9.81
C LYS A 33 -7.47 20.21 8.83
N GLN A 34 -6.70 19.95 7.79
CA GLN A 34 -6.49 20.85 6.65
C GLN A 34 -6.84 20.11 5.35
N VAL A 35 -7.00 20.88 4.28
CA VAL A 35 -7.24 20.33 2.93
C VAL A 35 -6.05 20.71 2.09
N LYS A 36 -5.42 19.72 1.47
CA LYS A 36 -4.30 19.90 0.52
C LYS A 36 -4.80 20.57 -0.77
N ASN A 37 -3.89 21.02 -1.61
CA ASN A 37 -4.22 21.68 -2.89
C ASN A 37 -4.97 20.76 -3.86
N ASP A 38 -4.84 19.46 -3.73
CA ASP A 38 -5.53 18.41 -4.49
C ASP A 38 -6.90 18.00 -3.91
N ASN A 39 -7.37 18.73 -2.88
CA ASN A 39 -8.58 18.48 -2.09
C ASN A 39 -8.54 17.21 -1.22
N THR A 40 -7.40 16.57 -1.02
CA THR A 40 -7.27 15.51 -0.03
C THR A 40 -7.12 16.08 1.38
N PRO A 41 -7.63 15.40 2.42
CA PRO A 41 -7.44 15.84 3.80
C PRO A 41 -6.01 15.51 4.28
N VAL A 42 -5.48 16.37 5.14
CA VAL A 42 -4.30 16.10 5.96
C VAL A 42 -4.61 16.52 7.40
N THR A 43 -4.10 15.78 8.36
CA THR A 43 -4.27 16.08 9.78
C THR A 43 -2.93 16.34 10.46
N SER A 44 -2.97 16.85 11.68
CA SER A 44 -1.77 16.96 12.51
C SER A 44 -1.09 15.62 12.79
N ALA A 45 -1.83 14.49 12.67
CA ALA A 45 -1.26 13.15 12.82
C ALA A 45 -0.38 12.78 11.61
N ASP A 46 -0.83 13.08 10.38
CA ASP A 46 -0.04 12.87 9.15
C ASP A 46 1.29 13.63 9.24
N LEU A 47 1.24 14.91 9.63
CA LEU A 47 2.43 15.78 9.71
C LEU A 47 3.39 15.35 10.84
N ALA A 48 2.87 14.93 11.99
CA ALA A 48 3.70 14.44 13.09
C ALA A 48 4.38 13.11 12.75
N ALA A 49 3.65 12.19 12.12
CA ALA A 49 4.17 10.93 11.62
C ALA A 49 5.22 11.16 10.53
N HIS A 50 4.94 12.01 9.55
CA HIS A 50 5.88 12.43 8.51
C HIS A 50 7.22 12.90 9.09
N LYS A 51 7.18 13.87 10.00
CA LYS A 51 8.39 14.41 10.63
C LYS A 51 9.23 13.32 11.27
N LEU A 52 8.60 12.43 12.08
CA LEU A 52 9.30 11.35 12.75
C LEU A 52 9.93 10.37 11.76
N VAL A 53 9.17 9.93 10.74
CA VAL A 53 9.65 8.94 9.77
C VAL A 53 10.80 9.50 8.94
N VAL A 54 10.66 10.72 8.41
CA VAL A 54 11.71 11.37 7.60
C VAL A 54 12.98 11.58 8.42
N GLU A 55 12.87 12.07 9.64
CA GLU A 55 14.02 12.29 10.53
C GLU A 55 14.77 10.97 10.78
N ARG A 56 14.07 9.92 11.20
CA ARG A 56 14.69 8.63 11.53
C ARG A 56 15.23 7.87 10.31
N LEU A 57 14.57 7.93 9.16
CA LEU A 57 15.11 7.32 7.93
C LEU A 57 16.37 8.04 7.46
N THR A 58 16.40 9.38 7.56
CA THR A 58 17.60 10.18 7.24
C THR A 58 18.76 9.87 8.18
N GLU A 59 18.49 9.70 9.49
CA GLU A 59 19.51 9.26 10.44
C GLU A 59 20.01 7.83 10.17
N LEU A 60 19.11 6.91 9.80
CA LEU A 60 19.43 5.52 9.50
C LEU A 60 20.28 5.37 8.24
N THR A 61 19.96 6.15 7.21
CA THR A 61 20.59 6.08 5.88
C THR A 61 20.78 7.48 5.27
N PRO A 62 21.78 8.27 5.72
CA PRO A 62 21.93 9.67 5.32
C PRO A 62 22.10 9.89 3.80
N ASP A 63 22.58 8.87 3.09
CA ASP A 63 22.82 8.92 1.64
C ASP A 63 21.61 8.50 0.80
N ILE A 64 20.47 8.12 1.42
CA ILE A 64 19.27 7.69 0.73
C ILE A 64 18.19 8.76 0.91
N PRO A 65 17.75 9.44 -0.17
CA PRO A 65 16.70 10.44 -0.08
C PRO A 65 15.35 9.82 0.35
N VAL A 66 14.53 10.65 0.99
CA VAL A 66 13.17 10.28 1.42
C VAL A 66 12.16 11.07 0.60
N LEU A 67 11.26 10.37 -0.08
CA LEU A 67 10.09 10.92 -0.77
C LEU A 67 8.85 10.55 0.05
N SER A 68 8.23 11.53 0.66
CA SER A 68 7.02 11.34 1.46
C SER A 68 5.80 11.97 0.79
N GLU A 69 4.63 11.40 0.96
CA GLU A 69 3.37 11.99 0.50
C GLU A 69 3.23 13.47 0.93
N GLU A 70 3.66 13.78 2.17
CA GLU A 70 3.50 15.12 2.75
C GLU A 70 4.55 16.12 2.24
N ASP A 71 5.56 15.66 1.50
CA ASP A 71 6.60 16.48 0.85
C ASP A 71 6.94 15.91 -0.54
N ALA A 72 5.93 15.71 -1.37
CA ALA A 72 6.06 15.08 -2.70
C ALA A 72 6.40 16.09 -3.82
N GLY A 73 6.69 17.35 -3.51
CA GLY A 73 6.93 18.42 -4.46
C GLY A 73 8.26 18.37 -5.22
N ILE A 74 9.03 17.28 -5.09
CA ILE A 74 10.35 17.11 -5.72
C ILE A 74 10.17 16.79 -7.21
N PRO A 75 10.76 17.59 -8.14
CA PRO A 75 10.55 17.40 -9.57
C PRO A 75 11.23 16.11 -10.08
N LEU A 76 10.65 15.51 -11.13
CA LEU A 76 11.19 14.27 -11.72
C LEU A 76 12.65 14.43 -12.19
N SER A 77 13.05 15.61 -12.67
CA SER A 77 14.44 15.88 -13.09
C SER A 77 15.47 15.67 -11.96
N GLU A 78 15.06 15.85 -10.71
CA GLU A 78 15.86 15.55 -9.53
C GLU A 78 15.72 14.08 -9.15
N ARG A 79 14.48 13.60 -9.02
CA ARG A 79 14.17 12.22 -8.60
C ARG A 79 14.76 11.15 -9.52
N ARG A 80 14.91 11.41 -10.82
CA ARG A 80 15.55 10.49 -11.79
C ARG A 80 17.01 10.19 -11.49
N GLN A 81 17.67 11.00 -10.68
CA GLN A 81 19.06 10.78 -10.29
C GLN A 81 19.22 9.79 -9.14
N TRP A 82 18.12 9.42 -8.49
CA TRP A 82 18.12 8.54 -7.35
C TRP A 82 18.12 7.08 -7.77
N GLN A 83 19.21 6.39 -7.51
CA GLN A 83 19.25 4.94 -7.67
C GLN A 83 18.47 4.21 -6.58
N ARG A 84 18.35 4.86 -5.40
CA ARG A 84 17.60 4.37 -4.25
C ARG A 84 16.94 5.54 -3.55
N TYR A 85 15.75 5.31 -3.03
CA TYR A 85 15.05 6.27 -2.19
C TYR A 85 14.02 5.57 -1.31
N TRP A 86 13.74 6.17 -0.17
CA TRP A 86 12.60 5.79 0.65
C TRP A 86 11.34 6.43 0.09
N LEU A 87 10.27 5.64 0.01
CA LEU A 87 8.96 6.11 -0.40
C LEU A 87 7.99 5.84 0.75
N VAL A 88 7.35 6.91 1.26
CA VAL A 88 6.64 6.90 2.54
C VAL A 88 5.24 7.46 2.39
N ASP A 89 4.26 6.74 2.90
CA ASP A 89 2.99 7.31 3.32
C ASP A 89 2.93 7.25 4.85
N PRO A 90 2.99 8.41 5.53
CA PRO A 90 2.97 8.43 6.99
C PRO A 90 1.65 7.94 7.59
N LEU A 91 0.52 8.20 6.92
CA LEU A 91 -0.82 7.80 7.35
C LEU A 91 -1.73 7.48 6.15
N ASP A 92 -1.59 6.27 5.56
CA ASP A 92 -2.55 5.76 4.58
C ASP A 92 -3.92 5.57 5.23
N GLY A 93 -4.92 6.23 4.70
CA GLY A 93 -6.26 6.21 5.23
C GLY A 93 -6.59 7.42 6.13
N THR A 94 -6.10 8.63 5.82
CA THR A 94 -6.45 9.87 6.55
C THR A 94 -7.96 10.06 6.71
N GLN A 95 -8.76 9.72 5.70
CA GLN A 95 -10.21 9.79 5.79
C GLN A 95 -10.80 8.79 6.80
N GLU A 96 -10.19 7.63 6.93
CA GLU A 96 -10.57 6.59 7.89
C GLU A 96 -10.15 6.98 9.31
N PHE A 97 -8.98 7.62 9.45
CA PHE A 97 -8.54 8.24 10.70
C PHE A 97 -9.56 9.28 11.16
N ILE A 98 -9.96 10.22 10.28
CA ILE A 98 -10.95 11.27 10.58
C ILE A 98 -12.32 10.67 10.93
N ALA A 99 -12.71 9.59 10.27
CA ALA A 99 -13.99 8.92 10.51
C ALA A 99 -14.01 8.03 11.76
N GLY A 100 -12.85 7.78 12.37
CA GLY A 100 -12.76 6.94 13.56
C GLY A 100 -12.92 5.44 13.29
N SER A 101 -12.70 4.96 12.05
CA SER A 101 -12.85 3.55 11.70
C SER A 101 -11.71 2.66 12.21
N GLY A 102 -10.52 3.22 12.38
CA GLY A 102 -9.31 2.49 12.76
C GLY A 102 -8.56 1.84 11.60
N ASP A 103 -9.07 1.91 10.36
CA ASP A 103 -8.50 1.28 9.18
C ASP A 103 -7.44 2.20 8.52
N PHE A 104 -6.33 2.43 9.19
CA PHE A 104 -5.22 3.25 8.68
C PHE A 104 -3.87 2.61 9.02
N ALA A 105 -2.83 3.01 8.28
CA ALA A 105 -1.51 2.41 8.41
C ALA A 105 -0.38 3.42 8.12
N THR A 106 0.82 3.17 8.66
CA THR A 106 2.07 3.77 8.20
C THR A 106 2.72 2.84 7.17
N ILE A 107 3.15 3.39 6.05
CA ILE A 107 3.75 2.67 4.93
C ILE A 107 5.17 3.20 4.69
N ILE A 108 6.16 2.28 4.64
CA ILE A 108 7.54 2.60 4.31
C ILE A 108 8.04 1.60 3.26
N ALA A 109 8.50 2.10 2.13
CA ALA A 109 9.15 1.28 1.10
C ALA A 109 10.57 1.77 0.83
N LEU A 110 11.48 0.85 0.52
CA LEU A 110 12.73 1.16 -0.16
C LEU A 110 12.58 0.77 -1.63
N VAL A 111 12.76 1.74 -2.50
CA VAL A 111 12.80 1.56 -3.94
C VAL A 111 14.25 1.63 -4.41
N ALA A 112 14.66 0.68 -5.24
CA ALA A 112 15.98 0.65 -5.87
C ALA A 112 15.82 0.32 -7.35
N ASP A 113 16.48 1.09 -8.21
CA ASP A 113 16.40 0.94 -9.66
C ASP A 113 14.93 0.88 -10.15
N ASN A 114 14.08 1.76 -9.62
CA ASN A 114 12.64 1.90 -9.87
C ASN A 114 11.80 0.66 -9.50
N GLN A 115 12.32 -0.22 -8.64
CA GLN A 115 11.60 -1.39 -8.13
C GLN A 115 11.54 -1.36 -6.60
N PRO A 116 10.37 -1.62 -5.99
CA PRO A 116 10.27 -1.79 -4.54
C PRO A 116 11.04 -3.05 -4.10
N VAL A 117 12.07 -2.86 -3.28
CA VAL A 117 12.93 -3.96 -2.80
C VAL A 117 12.74 -4.29 -1.33
N MET A 118 12.06 -3.43 -0.58
CA MET A 118 11.63 -3.64 0.80
C MET A 118 10.32 -2.90 1.02
N GLY A 119 9.41 -3.49 1.79
CA GLY A 119 8.16 -2.88 2.21
C GLY A 119 7.82 -3.21 3.65
N VAL A 120 7.35 -2.21 4.37
CA VAL A 120 6.79 -2.33 5.72
C VAL A 120 5.46 -1.59 5.76
N VAL A 121 4.41 -2.24 6.25
CA VAL A 121 3.08 -1.67 6.53
C VAL A 121 2.75 -1.95 7.98
N TYR A 122 2.49 -0.91 8.76
CA TYR A 122 2.11 -1.06 10.17
C TYR A 122 0.73 -0.47 10.44
N ALA A 123 -0.19 -1.28 10.94
CA ALA A 123 -1.55 -0.92 11.33
C ALA A 123 -1.61 -0.63 12.84
N PRO A 124 -1.60 0.63 13.29
CA PRO A 124 -1.40 0.96 14.70
C PRO A 124 -2.58 0.54 15.59
N ILE A 125 -3.80 0.51 15.08
CA ILE A 125 -4.98 0.10 15.88
C ILE A 125 -4.94 -1.40 16.21
N SER A 126 -4.58 -2.23 15.23
CA SER A 126 -4.48 -3.68 15.43
C SER A 126 -3.13 -4.12 16.00
N GLY A 127 -2.09 -3.29 15.93
CA GLY A 127 -0.72 -3.65 16.29
C GLY A 127 -0.03 -4.59 15.29
N VAL A 128 -0.67 -4.88 14.16
CA VAL A 128 -0.14 -5.78 13.13
C VAL A 128 0.87 -5.05 12.25
N ALA A 129 1.99 -5.71 11.95
CA ALA A 129 2.91 -5.28 10.90
C ALA A 129 3.02 -6.32 9.80
N TYR A 130 3.07 -5.87 8.54
CA TYR A 130 3.42 -6.68 7.39
C TYR A 130 4.75 -6.19 6.83
N TYR A 131 5.61 -7.11 6.42
CA TYR A 131 6.86 -6.73 5.79
C TYR A 131 7.37 -7.77 4.81
N ALA A 132 8.17 -7.31 3.87
CA ALA A 132 8.94 -8.14 2.97
C ALA A 132 10.20 -7.41 2.51
N TYR A 133 11.17 -8.18 2.03
CA TYR A 133 12.25 -7.66 1.20
C TYR A 133 12.65 -8.73 0.18
N HIS A 134 13.19 -8.25 -0.92
CA HIS A 134 13.41 -9.05 -2.13
C HIS A 134 14.10 -10.40 -1.88
N GLY A 135 13.46 -11.49 -2.32
CA GLY A 135 13.96 -12.86 -2.25
C GLY A 135 13.86 -13.54 -0.88
N LYS A 136 13.10 -12.96 0.08
CA LYS A 136 13.01 -13.51 1.46
C LYS A 136 11.61 -13.85 1.93
N GLY A 137 10.63 -13.72 1.04
CA GLY A 137 9.22 -13.96 1.34
C GLY A 137 8.59 -12.84 2.14
N ALA A 138 7.28 -12.94 2.32
CA ALA A 138 6.47 -11.99 3.06
C ALA A 138 6.12 -12.52 4.46
N TRP A 139 6.02 -11.60 5.41
CA TRP A 139 5.84 -11.90 6.82
C TRP A 139 4.84 -10.96 7.48
N LYS A 140 4.17 -11.48 8.49
CA LYS A 140 3.27 -10.74 9.38
C LYS A 140 3.79 -10.84 10.81
N ILE A 141 3.82 -9.72 11.52
CA ILE A 141 4.02 -9.70 12.97
C ILE A 141 2.66 -9.49 13.61
N THR A 142 2.25 -10.41 14.47
CA THR A 142 0.98 -10.32 15.19
C THR A 142 1.05 -9.29 16.32
N PRO A 143 -0.09 -8.87 16.91
CA PRO A 143 -0.10 -7.98 18.07
C PRO A 143 0.68 -8.54 19.27
N GLU A 144 0.75 -9.88 19.39
CA GLU A 144 1.49 -10.60 20.44
C GLU A 144 3.00 -10.66 20.16
N GLY A 145 3.45 -10.19 18.99
CA GLY A 145 4.85 -10.16 18.56
C GLY A 145 5.33 -11.43 17.86
N GLU A 146 4.43 -12.36 17.54
CA GLU A 146 4.79 -13.54 16.74
C GLU A 146 5.02 -13.15 15.28
N THR A 147 6.07 -13.73 14.68
CA THR A 147 6.38 -13.54 13.26
C THR A 147 5.94 -14.77 12.47
N VAL A 148 5.00 -14.57 11.55
CA VAL A 148 4.41 -15.63 10.74
C VAL A 148 4.70 -15.36 9.27
N ARG A 149 5.15 -16.38 8.53
CA ARG A 149 5.27 -16.29 7.09
C ARG A 149 3.89 -16.29 6.46
N ILE A 150 3.65 -15.38 5.53
CA ILE A 150 2.38 -15.29 4.80
C ILE A 150 2.56 -15.66 3.33
N SER A 151 1.47 -16.11 2.71
CA SER A 151 1.38 -16.39 1.28
C SER A 151 -0.04 -16.13 0.81
N THR A 152 -0.16 -15.78 -0.47
CA THR A 152 -1.46 -15.61 -1.11
C THR A 152 -2.24 -16.92 -1.15
N HIS A 153 -3.55 -16.83 -1.14
CA HIS A 153 -4.44 -17.97 -1.36
C HIS A 153 -4.30 -18.48 -2.81
N LYS A 154 -4.32 -19.81 -2.99
CA LYS A 154 -4.32 -20.46 -4.30
C LYS A 154 -5.60 -21.26 -4.48
N HIS A 155 -6.25 -21.07 -5.62
CA HIS A 155 -7.52 -21.71 -5.92
C HIS A 155 -7.36 -23.11 -6.54
N GLU A 156 -8.26 -24.00 -6.18
CA GLU A 156 -8.53 -25.18 -7.00
C GLU A 156 -9.46 -24.78 -8.15
N LEU A 157 -9.06 -25.11 -9.39
CA LEU A 157 -9.85 -24.76 -10.57
C LEU A 157 -10.87 -25.85 -10.94
N PRO A 158 -12.08 -25.50 -11.41
CA PRO A 158 -12.59 -24.14 -11.65
C PRO A 158 -13.09 -23.49 -10.35
N THR A 159 -12.71 -22.22 -10.12
CA THR A 159 -13.26 -21.44 -9.02
C THR A 159 -14.62 -20.87 -9.37
N GLN A 160 -15.51 -20.78 -8.36
CA GLN A 160 -16.86 -20.21 -8.52
C GLN A 160 -17.07 -18.95 -7.67
N SER A 161 -16.19 -18.68 -6.74
CA SER A 161 -16.26 -17.51 -5.86
C SER A 161 -14.90 -16.87 -5.69
N ILE A 162 -14.87 -15.53 -5.62
CA ILE A 162 -13.69 -14.71 -5.42
C ILE A 162 -13.96 -13.72 -4.30
N ALA A 163 -13.11 -13.70 -3.29
CA ALA A 163 -13.15 -12.71 -2.22
C ALA A 163 -12.43 -11.43 -2.66
N VAL A 164 -13.15 -10.31 -2.64
CA VAL A 164 -12.67 -9.02 -3.13
C VAL A 164 -12.63 -7.99 -2.00
N ALA A 165 -11.45 -7.50 -1.64
CA ALA A 165 -11.35 -6.36 -0.75
C ALA A 165 -11.81 -5.09 -1.48
N ILE A 166 -12.66 -4.31 -0.83
CA ILE A 166 -13.20 -3.04 -1.37
C ILE A 166 -13.01 -1.91 -0.36
N SER A 167 -12.87 -0.68 -0.85
CA SER A 167 -12.90 0.48 0.03
C SER A 167 -14.32 0.72 0.56
N ARG A 168 -14.45 1.04 1.86
CA ARG A 168 -15.75 1.42 2.47
C ARG A 168 -16.41 2.60 1.75
N ARG A 169 -15.64 3.42 1.06
CA ARG A 169 -16.09 4.65 0.38
C ARG A 169 -16.22 4.49 -1.12
N GLN A 170 -15.87 3.32 -1.67
CA GLN A 170 -15.91 3.06 -3.10
C GLN A 170 -17.32 2.66 -3.52
N ASP A 171 -17.73 3.13 -4.69
CA ASP A 171 -18.97 2.67 -5.31
C ASP A 171 -18.85 1.18 -5.66
N ILE A 172 -19.64 0.36 -4.98
CA ILE A 172 -19.67 -1.09 -5.17
C ILE A 172 -20.04 -1.43 -6.62
N GLN A 173 -21.00 -0.70 -7.21
CA GLN A 173 -21.43 -0.93 -8.57
C GLN A 173 -20.30 -0.67 -9.57
N ALA A 174 -19.46 0.35 -9.33
CA ALA A 174 -18.31 0.62 -10.18
C ALA A 174 -17.29 -0.53 -10.15
N ILE A 175 -17.12 -1.20 -9.00
CA ILE A 175 -16.26 -2.38 -8.86
C ILE A 175 -16.87 -3.59 -9.54
N THR A 176 -18.13 -3.93 -9.22
CA THR A 176 -18.78 -5.13 -9.76
C THR A 176 -18.97 -5.08 -11.28
N ASN A 177 -19.18 -3.90 -11.84
CA ASN A 177 -19.23 -3.70 -13.30
C ASN A 177 -17.89 -3.99 -14.02
N ARG A 178 -16.80 -4.09 -13.26
CA ARG A 178 -15.46 -4.43 -13.77
C ARG A 178 -15.10 -5.90 -13.62
N LEU A 179 -16.01 -6.70 -13.09
CA LEU A 179 -15.79 -8.11 -12.78
C LEU A 179 -16.75 -8.99 -13.60
N ASP A 180 -16.32 -10.19 -13.96
CA ASP A 180 -17.11 -11.16 -14.70
C ASP A 180 -18.41 -11.51 -13.95
N PRO A 181 -19.60 -11.21 -14.48
CA PRO A 181 -20.87 -11.45 -13.80
C PRO A 181 -21.23 -12.94 -13.66
N SER A 182 -20.49 -13.84 -14.27
CA SER A 182 -20.70 -15.29 -14.15
C SER A 182 -20.13 -15.90 -12.88
N LEU A 183 -19.28 -15.15 -12.15
CA LEU A 183 -18.69 -15.57 -10.88
C LEU A 183 -19.41 -14.95 -9.68
N ASN A 184 -19.28 -15.59 -8.52
CA ASN A 184 -19.73 -15.02 -7.25
C ASN A 184 -18.60 -14.19 -6.62
N TYR A 185 -18.95 -13.11 -5.95
CA TYR A 185 -18.00 -12.23 -5.28
C TYR A 185 -18.37 -12.00 -3.82
N ASP A 186 -17.45 -12.34 -2.93
CA ASP A 186 -17.55 -12.04 -1.51
C ASP A 186 -16.83 -10.70 -1.24
N LEU A 187 -17.60 -9.64 -1.02
CA LEU A 187 -17.04 -8.29 -0.85
C LEU A 187 -16.66 -8.04 0.61
N VAL A 188 -15.38 -7.71 0.84
CA VAL A 188 -14.80 -7.44 2.15
C VAL A 188 -14.47 -5.95 2.28
N PRO A 189 -15.31 -5.13 2.97
CA PRO A 189 -15.07 -3.71 3.11
C PRO A 189 -14.00 -3.41 4.17
N LEU A 190 -12.96 -2.66 3.77
CA LEU A 190 -11.88 -2.19 4.65
C LEU A 190 -11.41 -0.79 4.21
N GLY A 191 -10.93 0.02 5.16
CA GLY A 191 -10.20 1.25 4.86
C GLY A 191 -8.76 0.97 4.42
N SER A 192 -7.94 2.02 4.22
CA SER A 192 -6.53 1.93 3.82
C SER A 192 -6.30 1.14 2.50
N ALA A 193 -5.57 1.68 1.56
CA ALA A 193 -5.21 0.95 0.34
C ALA A 193 -4.21 -0.17 0.63
N ALA A 194 -3.24 0.13 1.50
CA ALA A 194 -2.21 -0.82 1.87
C ALA A 194 -2.77 -2.02 2.65
N LEU A 195 -3.67 -1.82 3.61
CA LEU A 195 -4.24 -2.91 4.40
C LEU A 195 -5.03 -3.90 3.53
N LYS A 196 -5.77 -3.41 2.51
CA LYS A 196 -6.45 -4.29 1.55
C LYS A 196 -5.49 -5.15 0.73
N SER A 197 -4.37 -4.58 0.28
CA SER A 197 -3.32 -5.34 -0.40
C SER A 197 -2.63 -6.35 0.54
N CYS A 198 -2.47 -6.00 1.82
CA CYS A 198 -1.95 -6.93 2.83
C CYS A 198 -2.90 -8.12 3.09
N LEU A 199 -4.23 -7.90 3.05
CA LEU A 199 -5.20 -9.02 3.12
C LEU A 199 -5.04 -9.98 1.94
N VAL A 200 -4.74 -9.49 0.74
CA VAL A 200 -4.41 -10.35 -0.41
C VAL A 200 -3.11 -11.12 -0.15
N ALA A 201 -2.07 -10.44 0.35
CA ALA A 201 -0.77 -11.06 0.62
C ALA A 201 -0.84 -12.19 1.66
N GLU A 202 -1.72 -12.07 2.67
CA GLU A 202 -1.91 -13.13 3.67
C GLU A 202 -2.94 -14.19 3.29
N GLY A 203 -3.55 -14.08 2.09
CA GLY A 203 -4.54 -15.02 1.59
C GLY A 203 -5.92 -14.93 2.23
N ALA A 204 -6.23 -13.83 2.92
CA ALA A 204 -7.53 -13.58 3.53
C ALA A 204 -8.59 -13.17 2.49
N VAL A 205 -8.17 -12.56 1.39
CA VAL A 205 -8.97 -12.26 0.20
C VAL A 205 -8.17 -12.57 -1.06
N ASP A 206 -8.85 -12.71 -2.20
CA ASP A 206 -8.23 -13.11 -3.46
C ASP A 206 -7.72 -11.94 -4.28
N CYS A 207 -8.40 -10.80 -4.20
CA CYS A 207 -7.98 -9.59 -4.88
C CYS A 207 -8.46 -8.29 -4.22
N TYR A 208 -7.84 -7.18 -4.64
CA TYR A 208 -8.29 -5.83 -4.34
C TYR A 208 -8.25 -4.99 -5.61
N LEU A 209 -9.39 -4.47 -6.05
CA LEU A 209 -9.50 -3.59 -7.21
C LEU A 209 -9.65 -2.13 -6.76
N ARG A 210 -8.70 -1.29 -7.16
CA ARG A 210 -8.70 0.15 -6.90
C ARG A 210 -9.05 0.93 -8.15
N LEU A 211 -10.18 1.64 -8.09
CA LEU A 211 -10.59 2.64 -9.08
C LEU A 211 -10.57 4.01 -8.40
N GLY A 212 -9.77 4.91 -8.92
CA GLY A 212 -9.58 6.26 -8.40
C GLY A 212 -8.15 6.55 -7.91
N PRO A 213 -7.85 7.82 -7.64
CA PRO A 213 -6.48 8.28 -7.41
C PRO A 213 -5.85 7.64 -6.19
N THR A 214 -4.56 7.32 -6.31
CA THR A 214 -3.62 6.91 -5.26
C THR A 214 -2.22 7.36 -5.65
N GLY A 215 -1.32 7.50 -4.67
CA GLY A 215 0.08 7.79 -4.94
C GLY A 215 0.94 6.53 -5.06
N GLU A 216 2.14 6.67 -5.61
CA GLU A 216 3.14 5.60 -5.64
C GLU A 216 3.46 5.09 -4.22
N TRP A 217 3.35 5.93 -3.20
CA TRP A 217 3.55 5.60 -1.78
C TRP A 217 2.50 4.65 -1.21
N ASP A 218 1.27 4.60 -1.78
CA ASP A 218 0.21 3.66 -1.39
C ASP A 218 0.52 2.21 -1.81
N THR A 219 1.36 2.04 -2.85
CA THR A 219 1.55 0.73 -3.50
C THR A 219 2.95 0.14 -3.38
N ALA A 220 4.00 0.95 -3.25
CA ALA A 220 5.36 0.45 -3.32
C ALA A 220 5.69 -0.61 -2.24
N ALA A 221 5.37 -0.33 -0.98
CA ALA A 221 5.61 -1.31 0.09
C ALA A 221 4.77 -2.57 -0.08
N THR A 222 3.49 -2.39 -0.41
CA THR A 222 2.57 -3.51 -0.60
C THR A 222 2.89 -4.31 -1.84
N GLN A 223 3.44 -3.72 -2.90
CA GLN A 223 3.91 -4.48 -4.06
C GLN A 223 5.01 -5.45 -3.66
N CYS A 224 6.03 -4.98 -2.92
CA CYS A 224 7.06 -5.88 -2.42
C CYS A 224 6.48 -7.00 -1.55
N ILE A 225 5.53 -6.69 -0.65
CA ILE A 225 4.91 -7.67 0.25
C ILE A 225 4.07 -8.69 -0.54
N VAL A 226 3.25 -8.23 -1.47
CA VAL A 226 2.37 -9.09 -2.28
C VAL A 226 3.18 -10.00 -3.21
N GLU A 227 4.21 -9.47 -3.87
CA GLU A 227 5.07 -10.26 -4.77
C GLU A 227 5.86 -11.31 -4.02
N GLU A 228 6.41 -10.98 -2.86
CA GLU A 228 7.11 -11.94 -1.98
C GLU A 228 6.15 -12.96 -1.33
N ALA A 229 4.85 -12.66 -1.28
CA ALA A 229 3.81 -13.60 -0.87
C ALA A 229 3.31 -14.51 -2.02
N GLY A 230 3.71 -14.25 -3.26
CA GLY A 230 3.36 -15.01 -4.45
C GLY A 230 2.16 -14.47 -5.24
N GLY A 231 1.82 -13.20 -5.06
CA GLY A 231 0.83 -12.45 -5.83
C GLY A 231 1.44 -11.39 -6.73
N ARG A 232 0.62 -10.43 -7.19
CA ARG A 232 1.03 -9.29 -8.03
C ARG A 232 0.21 -8.04 -7.74
N ILE A 233 0.82 -6.86 -7.97
CA ILE A 233 0.09 -5.61 -8.15
C ILE A 233 0.32 -5.13 -9.58
N LEU A 234 -0.79 -4.95 -10.32
CA LEU A 234 -0.78 -4.60 -11.73
C LEU A 234 -1.79 -3.46 -11.96
N ASN A 235 -1.60 -2.67 -13.02
CA ASN A 235 -2.66 -1.77 -13.44
C ASN A 235 -3.87 -2.56 -14.01
N THR A 236 -4.98 -1.89 -14.28
CA THR A 236 -6.19 -2.56 -14.79
C THR A 236 -6.09 -3.08 -16.23
N HIS A 237 -4.94 -2.87 -16.89
CA HIS A 237 -4.57 -3.53 -18.15
C HIS A 237 -3.66 -4.74 -17.94
N LEU A 238 -3.48 -5.17 -16.69
CA LEU A 238 -2.63 -6.29 -16.26
C LEU A 238 -1.14 -6.09 -16.62
N THR A 239 -0.67 -4.84 -16.61
CA THR A 239 0.76 -4.50 -16.77
C THR A 239 1.33 -3.98 -15.46
N PRO A 240 2.65 -4.14 -15.22
CA PRO A 240 3.29 -3.68 -14.00
C PRO A 240 3.11 -2.20 -13.74
N LEU A 241 3.07 -1.80 -12.47
CA LEU A 241 3.20 -0.40 -12.07
C LEU A 241 4.65 0.06 -12.26
N SER A 242 4.84 1.37 -12.38
CA SER A 242 6.16 1.99 -12.43
C SER A 242 6.33 2.97 -11.27
N TYR A 243 7.57 3.13 -10.79
CA TYR A 243 7.92 4.01 -9.69
C TYR A 243 9.00 4.98 -10.13
N ASN A 244 8.79 6.27 -9.82
CA ASN A 244 9.75 7.36 -10.11
C ASN A 244 10.13 7.51 -11.61
N GLU A 245 9.24 7.13 -12.52
CA GLU A 245 9.48 7.22 -13.97
C GLU A 245 8.65 8.31 -14.64
N ARG A 246 7.64 8.85 -13.95
CA ARG A 246 6.69 9.85 -14.46
C ARG A 246 6.80 11.17 -13.71
N ASP A 247 6.38 12.27 -14.32
CA ASP A 247 6.27 13.56 -13.62
C ASP A 247 5.27 13.50 -12.47
N THR A 248 4.12 12.89 -12.72
CA THR A 248 3.15 12.59 -11.67
C THR A 248 3.57 11.36 -10.85
N LEU A 249 3.33 11.43 -9.55
CA LEU A 249 3.43 10.29 -8.62
C LEU A 249 2.09 9.56 -8.44
N GLU A 250 1.05 9.97 -9.19
CA GLU A 250 -0.25 9.31 -9.17
C GLU A 250 -0.20 7.97 -9.89
N ASN A 251 -0.72 6.92 -9.25
CA ASN A 251 -0.89 5.61 -9.85
C ASN A 251 -2.06 5.59 -10.84
N PRO A 252 -2.00 4.77 -11.89
CA PRO A 252 -3.20 4.36 -12.62
C PRO A 252 -4.13 3.54 -11.70
N ASN A 253 -5.36 3.31 -12.13
CA ASN A 253 -6.21 2.29 -11.52
C ASN A 253 -5.46 0.96 -11.48
N PHE A 254 -5.55 0.21 -10.37
CA PHE A 254 -4.78 -1.01 -10.21
C PHE A 254 -5.59 -2.15 -9.58
N ILE A 255 -5.06 -3.35 -9.70
CA ILE A 255 -5.54 -4.56 -9.05
C ILE A 255 -4.40 -5.26 -8.32
N THR A 256 -4.64 -5.65 -7.08
CA THR A 256 -3.79 -6.57 -6.33
C THR A 256 -4.36 -7.97 -6.50
N LEU A 257 -3.55 -8.93 -6.91
CA LEU A 257 -3.92 -10.30 -7.22
C LEU A 257 -3.22 -11.28 -6.30
N GLY A 258 -3.96 -12.22 -5.72
CA GLY A 258 -3.40 -13.31 -4.92
C GLY A 258 -2.93 -14.49 -5.78
N ASP A 259 -3.80 -15.01 -6.61
CA ASP A 259 -3.51 -16.18 -7.46
C ASP A 259 -3.42 -15.80 -8.94
N GLU A 260 -2.19 -15.77 -9.47
CA GLU A 260 -1.95 -15.46 -10.87
C GLU A 260 -2.45 -16.55 -11.85
N SER A 261 -2.77 -17.76 -11.36
CA SER A 261 -3.29 -18.85 -12.20
C SER A 261 -4.75 -18.66 -12.61
N LEU A 262 -5.49 -17.78 -11.93
CA LEU A 262 -6.83 -17.41 -12.32
C LEU A 262 -6.81 -16.60 -13.64
N PRO A 263 -7.83 -16.74 -14.48
CA PRO A 263 -7.89 -16.06 -15.79
C PRO A 263 -8.27 -14.58 -15.64
N TRP A 264 -7.43 -13.77 -15.01
CA TRP A 264 -7.70 -12.37 -14.68
C TRP A 264 -8.04 -11.50 -15.90
N SER A 265 -7.50 -11.83 -17.07
CA SER A 265 -7.88 -11.14 -18.33
C SER A 265 -9.33 -11.36 -18.74
N THR A 266 -9.99 -12.38 -18.19
CA THR A 266 -11.43 -12.66 -18.40
C THR A 266 -12.24 -12.15 -17.20
N ILE A 267 -11.72 -12.33 -15.98
CA ILE A 267 -12.37 -11.90 -14.73
C ILE A 267 -12.48 -10.37 -14.67
N LEU A 268 -11.41 -9.66 -15.06
CA LEU A 268 -11.37 -8.20 -15.07
C LEU A 268 -11.82 -7.67 -16.45
N THR A 269 -12.98 -7.05 -16.49
CA THR A 269 -13.48 -6.40 -17.70
C THR A 269 -12.66 -5.12 -18.00
N PRO A 270 -12.09 -4.97 -19.21
CA PRO A 270 -11.33 -3.78 -19.58
C PRO A 270 -12.16 -2.49 -19.47
N ASP A 271 -11.48 -1.36 -19.20
CA ASP A 271 -12.13 -0.06 -19.22
C ASP A 271 -12.32 0.44 -20.65
N ASN A 272 -13.52 0.36 -21.16
CA ASN A 272 -13.84 0.85 -22.52
C ASN A 272 -13.77 2.38 -22.64
N ARG A 273 -13.53 3.13 -21.55
CA ARG A 273 -13.50 4.60 -21.57
C ARG A 273 -12.17 5.20 -22.02
N MET A 274 -11.13 4.40 -22.27
CA MET A 274 -9.81 4.87 -22.72
C MET A 274 -9.48 4.52 -24.18
N MET A 275 -10.48 4.14 -25.01
CA MET A 275 -10.27 3.97 -26.46
C MET A 275 -10.58 5.25 -27.27
N GLU A 276 -10.88 6.37 -26.61
CA GLU A 276 -11.08 7.66 -27.27
C GLU A 276 -10.15 8.71 -26.66
N VAL A 277 -8.86 8.67 -27.03
CA VAL A 277 -8.00 9.87 -27.18
C VAL A 277 -6.84 9.52 -28.12
#